data_1bc1cbb61bf518800c4294e24087c024
#
_entry.id   1bc1cbb61bf518800c4294e24087c024
#
_cell.length_a   1.000
_cell.length_b   1.000
_cell.length_c   1.000
_cell.angle_alpha   90.00
_cell.angle_beta   90.00
_cell.angle_gamma   90.00
#
_symmetry.space_group_name_H-M   'P 1'
#
loop_
_entity.id
_entity.type
_entity.pdbx_description
1 polymer ?
#
loop_
_entity_poly.entity_id
_entity_poly.type
_entity_poly.pdbx_seq_one_letter_code
_entity_poly.pdbx_strand_id
1 'polypeptide(L)'
;MTPEAFIKIWTENDLTEKAGAQPFIEDLCSLLQVEKPRNSDDYCYEKGAIKDGGKQGWADVWKRDHFGWENKKPGRNLKAALTQLREYSGNLGNPPLLIVCDRDRIEIHTA
;
A
#
# COMPACT_ATOMS: atom_id res chain seq x y z
N MET A 1 -13.98 11.79 -9.44
CA MET A 1 -14.37 11.42 -8.06
C MET A 1 -13.99 12.54 -7.11
N THR A 2 -14.88 12.90 -6.19
CA THR A 2 -14.59 13.90 -5.17
C THR A 2 -14.07 13.23 -3.90
N PRO A 3 -13.34 13.97 -3.02
CA PRO A 3 -12.93 13.43 -1.73
C PRO A 3 -14.11 12.90 -0.90
N GLU A 4 -15.24 13.61 -0.92
CA GLU A 4 -16.44 13.20 -0.20
C GLU A 4 -17.00 11.89 -0.72
N ALA A 5 -17.04 11.69 -2.04
CA ALA A 5 -17.49 10.46 -2.66
C ALA A 5 -16.58 9.30 -2.30
N PHE A 6 -15.27 9.51 -2.34
CA PHE A 6 -14.27 8.50 -1.94
C PHE A 6 -14.47 8.08 -0.49
N ILE A 7 -14.58 9.05 0.42
CA ILE A 7 -14.77 8.78 1.84
C ILE A 7 -16.06 7.98 2.06
N LYS A 8 -17.15 8.38 1.43
CA LYS A 8 -18.43 7.68 1.56
C LYS A 8 -18.33 6.22 1.10
N ILE A 9 -17.76 5.98 -0.08
CA ILE A 9 -17.60 4.63 -0.63
C ILE A 9 -16.84 3.75 0.36
N TRP A 10 -15.71 4.23 0.86
CA TRP A 10 -14.79 3.41 1.64
C TRP A 10 -15.13 3.37 3.14
N THR A 11 -15.91 4.32 3.65
CA THR A 11 -16.45 4.25 5.01
C THR A 11 -17.58 3.22 5.10
N GLU A 12 -18.42 3.12 4.07
CA GLU A 12 -19.57 2.20 4.02
C GLU A 12 -19.20 0.82 3.48
N ASN A 13 -17.98 0.63 3.01
CA ASN A 13 -17.55 -0.61 2.36
C ASN A 13 -17.16 -1.66 3.39
N ASP A 14 -17.69 -2.86 3.26
CA ASP A 14 -17.42 -3.99 4.15
C ASP A 14 -16.54 -5.06 3.52
N LEU A 15 -15.91 -4.78 2.37
CA LEU A 15 -14.99 -5.72 1.74
C LEU A 15 -13.83 -6.04 2.67
N THR A 16 -13.37 -7.29 2.59
CA THR A 16 -12.18 -7.73 3.33
C THR A 16 -10.95 -6.92 2.88
N GLU A 17 -9.90 -6.95 3.70
CA GLU A 17 -8.60 -6.34 3.35
C GLU A 17 -8.16 -6.78 1.96
N LYS A 18 -8.16 -8.09 1.70
CA LYS A 18 -7.71 -8.64 0.42
C LYS A 18 -8.61 -8.24 -0.74
N ALA A 19 -9.93 -8.37 -0.57
CA ALA A 19 -10.88 -8.07 -1.63
C ALA A 19 -10.96 -6.58 -1.94
N GLY A 20 -10.74 -5.72 -0.94
CA GLY A 20 -10.84 -4.27 -1.10
C GLY A 20 -9.55 -3.57 -1.46
N ALA A 21 -8.39 -4.26 -1.41
CA ALA A 21 -7.10 -3.60 -1.56
C ALA A 21 -6.90 -2.92 -2.92
N GLN A 22 -7.08 -3.66 -4.01
CA GLN A 22 -6.90 -3.09 -5.35
C GLN A 22 -7.97 -2.04 -5.68
N PRO A 23 -9.28 -2.29 -5.45
CA PRO A 23 -10.28 -1.26 -5.68
C PRO A 23 -10.03 0.03 -4.90
N PHE A 24 -9.56 -0.07 -3.65
CA PHE A 24 -9.21 1.11 -2.85
C PHE A 24 -8.10 1.92 -3.51
N ILE A 25 -7.02 1.25 -3.93
CA ILE A 25 -5.89 1.91 -4.59
C ILE A 25 -6.33 2.54 -5.91
N GLU A 26 -7.14 1.84 -6.70
CA GLU A 26 -7.62 2.37 -7.98
C GLU A 26 -8.50 3.60 -7.79
N ASP A 27 -9.39 3.58 -6.81
CA ASP A 27 -10.22 4.74 -6.49
C ASP A 27 -9.38 5.91 -5.98
N LEU A 28 -8.37 5.63 -5.14
CA LEU A 28 -7.46 6.67 -4.66
C LEU A 28 -6.68 7.30 -5.81
N CYS A 29 -6.17 6.50 -6.73
CA CYS A 29 -5.48 7.01 -7.92
C CYS A 29 -6.40 7.87 -8.78
N SER A 30 -7.66 7.45 -8.95
CA SER A 30 -8.65 8.23 -9.68
C SER A 30 -8.93 9.58 -9.00
N LEU A 31 -9.08 9.56 -7.68
CA LEU A 31 -9.28 10.78 -6.89
C LEU A 31 -8.12 11.76 -7.06
N LEU A 32 -6.89 11.24 -6.99
CA LEU A 32 -5.68 12.04 -7.07
C LEU A 32 -5.26 12.35 -8.51
N GLN A 33 -5.93 11.77 -9.50
CA GLN A 33 -5.61 11.92 -10.92
C GLN A 33 -4.17 11.50 -11.23
N VAL A 34 -3.75 10.37 -10.66
CA VAL A 34 -2.43 9.80 -10.87
C VAL A 34 -2.52 8.43 -11.51
N GLU A 35 -1.41 7.96 -12.04
CA GLU A 35 -1.31 6.66 -12.69
C GLU A 35 -1.64 5.52 -11.72
N LYS A 36 -2.39 4.53 -12.21
CA LYS A 36 -2.69 3.30 -11.48
C LYS A 36 -1.56 2.28 -11.67
N PRO A 37 -1.38 1.38 -10.68
CA PRO A 37 -0.43 0.26 -10.88
C PRO A 37 -0.83 -0.56 -12.11
N ARG A 38 0.17 -1.00 -12.89
CA ARG A 38 -0.04 -1.73 -14.15
C ARG A 38 0.65 -3.08 -14.18
N ASN A 39 1.06 -3.60 -13.04
CA ASN A 39 1.83 -4.85 -12.95
C ASN A 39 3.07 -4.85 -13.84
N SER A 40 3.66 -3.68 -14.04
CA SER A 40 4.93 -3.52 -14.74
C SER A 40 6.09 -3.78 -13.78
N ASP A 41 7.30 -3.85 -14.33
CA ASP A 41 8.50 -4.00 -13.49
C ASP A 41 8.76 -2.81 -12.58
N ASP A 42 8.11 -1.68 -12.84
CA ASP A 42 8.34 -0.43 -12.12
C ASP A 42 7.17 0.01 -11.23
N TYR A 43 5.97 -0.53 -11.47
CA TYR A 43 4.77 -0.12 -10.73
C TYR A 43 3.75 -1.27 -10.75
N CYS A 44 3.60 -1.95 -9.61
CA CYS A 44 2.81 -3.18 -9.57
C CYS A 44 2.15 -3.41 -8.21
N TYR A 45 1.17 -4.33 -8.23
CA TYR A 45 0.62 -4.92 -7.03
C TYR A 45 1.46 -6.12 -6.60
N GLU A 46 1.45 -6.40 -5.31
CA GLU A 46 1.99 -7.63 -4.72
C GLU A 46 3.44 -7.91 -5.12
N LYS A 47 4.30 -6.91 -4.94
CA LYS A 47 5.72 -7.06 -5.22
C LYS A 47 6.38 -8.00 -4.21
N GLY A 48 6.89 -9.12 -4.69
CA GLY A 48 7.62 -10.08 -3.87
C GLY A 48 8.98 -9.55 -3.47
N ALA A 49 9.36 -9.78 -2.21
CA ALA A 49 10.65 -9.39 -1.67
C ALA A 49 11.08 -10.38 -0.60
N ILE A 50 12.40 -10.45 -0.37
CA ILE A 50 12.97 -11.29 0.71
C ILE A 50 13.22 -10.37 1.89
N LYS A 51 12.60 -10.68 3.04
CA LYS A 51 12.82 -9.96 4.28
C LYS A 51 14.22 -10.23 4.82
N ASP A 52 14.73 -9.32 5.64
CA ASP A 52 15.93 -9.54 6.42
C ASP A 52 15.75 -10.85 7.21
N GLY A 53 16.76 -11.73 7.16
CA GLY A 53 16.65 -13.05 7.76
C GLY A 53 16.14 -14.13 6.80
N GLY A 54 15.92 -13.81 5.53
CA GLY A 54 15.60 -14.78 4.49
C GLY A 54 14.13 -15.12 4.32
N LYS A 55 13.21 -14.48 5.06
CA LYS A 55 11.78 -14.72 4.91
C LYS A 55 11.21 -13.93 3.76
N GLN A 56 10.40 -14.58 2.92
CA GLN A 56 9.69 -13.93 1.82
C GLN A 56 8.65 -12.95 2.37
N GLY A 57 8.64 -11.74 1.84
CA GLY A 57 7.64 -10.73 2.15
C GLY A 57 7.06 -10.13 0.88
N TRP A 58 6.02 -9.32 1.01
CA TRP A 58 5.32 -8.67 -0.09
C TRP A 58 5.00 -7.23 0.27
N ALA A 59 5.20 -6.34 -0.70
CA ALA A 59 4.57 -5.02 -0.66
C ALA A 59 3.27 -5.12 -1.46
N ASP A 60 2.16 -4.64 -0.90
CA ASP A 60 0.86 -4.72 -1.58
C ASP A 60 0.82 -3.85 -2.82
N VAL A 61 1.47 -2.70 -2.78
CA VAL A 61 1.70 -1.84 -3.94
C VAL A 61 3.16 -1.36 -3.89
N TRP A 62 3.81 -1.33 -5.03
CA TRP A 62 5.19 -0.86 -5.12
C TRP A 62 5.39 -0.06 -6.38
N LYS A 63 6.05 1.07 -6.24
CA LYS A 63 6.50 1.90 -7.37
C LYS A 63 7.98 2.18 -7.21
N ARG A 64 8.77 1.78 -8.21
CA ARG A 64 10.24 1.91 -8.18
C ARG A 64 10.62 3.36 -7.89
N ASP A 65 11.56 3.54 -6.96
CA ASP A 65 12.11 4.84 -6.58
C ASP A 65 11.09 5.85 -6.04
N HIS A 66 9.89 5.38 -5.67
CA HIS A 66 8.83 6.24 -5.12
C HIS A 66 8.34 5.73 -3.78
N PHE A 67 7.73 4.56 -3.73
CA PHE A 67 7.16 4.07 -2.48
C PHE A 67 6.99 2.55 -2.44
N GLY A 68 6.89 2.03 -1.20
CA GLY A 68 6.35 0.73 -0.90
C GLY A 68 5.12 0.92 -0.02
N TRP A 69 4.08 0.13 -0.23
CA TRP A 69 2.77 0.29 0.41
C TRP A 69 2.29 -1.03 0.99
N GLU A 70 1.84 -1.00 2.25
CA GLU A 70 1.29 -2.15 2.95
C GLU A 70 -0.10 -1.84 3.48
N ASN A 71 -1.08 -2.68 3.16
CA ASN A 71 -2.45 -2.57 3.65
C ASN A 71 -2.66 -3.44 4.88
N LYS A 72 -3.51 -2.97 5.79
CA LYS A 72 -3.99 -3.74 6.94
C LYS A 72 -5.50 -3.56 7.07
N LYS A 73 -6.14 -4.45 7.81
CA LYS A 73 -7.55 -4.28 8.17
C LYS A 73 -7.73 -3.06 9.06
N PRO A 74 -8.88 -2.36 8.98
CA PRO A 74 -9.18 -1.28 9.92
C PRO A 74 -9.00 -1.74 11.36
N GLY A 75 -8.38 -0.90 12.18
CA GLY A 75 -8.11 -1.17 13.59
C GLY A 75 -6.86 -2.00 13.86
N ARG A 76 -6.15 -2.45 12.84
CA ARG A 76 -4.89 -3.17 13.03
C ARG A 76 -3.74 -2.21 13.33
N ASN A 77 -2.65 -2.78 13.83
CA ASN A 77 -1.47 -2.01 14.24
C ASN A 77 -0.64 -1.60 13.02
N LEU A 78 -0.76 -0.33 12.62
CA LEU A 78 0.00 0.20 11.48
C LEU A 78 1.50 0.28 11.78
N LYS A 79 1.89 0.42 13.04
CA LYS A 79 3.30 0.41 13.42
C LYS A 79 3.96 -0.94 13.11
N ALA A 80 3.25 -2.03 13.37
CA ALA A 80 3.74 -3.37 13.02
C ALA A 80 3.84 -3.54 11.50
N ALA A 81 2.87 -3.00 10.77
CA ALA A 81 2.91 -3.01 9.30
C ALA A 81 4.12 -2.25 8.76
N LEU A 82 4.44 -1.09 9.35
CA LEU A 82 5.61 -0.32 8.98
C LEU A 82 6.91 -1.08 9.27
N THR A 83 7.00 -1.72 10.43
CA THR A 83 8.15 -2.54 10.79
C THR A 83 8.36 -3.66 9.76
N GLN A 84 7.28 -4.34 9.39
CA GLN A 84 7.32 -5.38 8.37
C GLN A 84 7.80 -4.84 7.02
N LEU A 85 7.27 -3.69 6.61
CA LEU A 85 7.65 -3.06 5.33
C LEU A 85 9.13 -2.67 5.33
N ARG A 86 9.66 -2.18 6.47
CA ARG A 86 11.09 -1.85 6.61
C ARG A 86 11.98 -3.08 6.50
N GLU A 87 11.51 -4.25 6.94
CA GLU A 87 12.31 -5.48 6.89
C GLU A 87 12.67 -5.89 5.46
N TYR A 88 11.83 -5.59 4.49
CA TYR A 88 12.10 -5.96 3.10
C TYR A 88 12.28 -4.77 2.15
N SER A 89 12.40 -3.56 2.69
CA SER A 89 12.55 -2.37 1.85
C SER A 89 13.82 -2.41 0.99
N GLY A 90 14.91 -3.02 1.50
CA GLY A 90 16.13 -3.18 0.72
C GLY A 90 15.91 -3.99 -0.57
N ASN A 91 15.07 -5.01 -0.52
CA ASN A 91 14.74 -5.82 -1.70
C ASN A 91 13.74 -5.13 -2.63
N LEU A 92 13.17 -4.01 -2.20
CA LEU A 92 12.31 -3.16 -3.00
C LEU A 92 13.06 -1.96 -3.59
N GLY A 93 14.38 -1.95 -3.50
CA GLY A 93 15.21 -0.86 -4.01
C GLY A 93 15.26 0.36 -3.10
N ASN A 94 14.97 0.21 -1.82
CA ASN A 94 14.98 1.28 -0.82
C ASN A 94 14.15 2.49 -1.27
N PRO A 95 12.84 2.34 -1.52
CA PRO A 95 12.03 3.48 -1.95
C PRO A 95 12.03 4.56 -0.87
N PRO A 96 11.99 5.85 -1.27
CA PRO A 96 12.07 6.94 -0.30
C PRO A 96 10.87 7.06 0.63
N LEU A 97 9.72 6.53 0.25
CA LEU A 97 8.52 6.57 1.07
C LEU A 97 8.03 5.15 1.38
N LEU A 98 7.62 4.96 2.62
CA LEU A 98 6.97 3.74 3.09
C LEU A 98 5.59 4.12 3.60
N ILE A 99 4.55 3.51 3.02
CA ILE A 99 3.17 3.88 3.27
C ILE A 99 2.43 2.69 3.88
N VAL A 100 1.72 2.93 4.96
CA VAL A 100 0.87 1.93 5.60
C VAL A 100 -0.55 2.46 5.71
N CYS A 101 -1.53 1.61 5.48
CA CYS A 101 -2.92 2.02 5.35
C CYS A 101 -3.85 0.97 5.93
N ASP A 102 -4.87 1.41 6.68
CA ASP A 102 -5.94 0.54 7.17
C ASP A 102 -7.32 0.97 6.65
N ARG A 103 -7.37 1.76 5.58
CA ARG A 103 -8.52 2.42 4.97
C ARG A 103 -9.05 3.61 5.76
N ASP A 104 -8.93 3.60 7.09
CA ASP A 104 -9.32 4.75 7.91
C ASP A 104 -8.20 5.77 7.98
N ARG A 105 -6.95 5.31 7.88
CA ARG A 105 -5.76 6.16 7.91
C ARG A 105 -4.77 5.72 6.85
N ILE A 106 -4.09 6.70 6.30
CA ILE A 106 -2.92 6.51 5.44
C ILE A 106 -1.76 7.22 6.12
N GLU A 107 -0.74 6.46 6.50
CA GLU A 107 0.47 7.02 7.10
C GLU A 107 1.61 6.95 6.11
N ILE A 108 2.27 8.06 5.87
CA ILE A 108 3.40 8.16 4.94
C ILE A 108 4.65 8.43 5.78
N HIS A 109 5.62 7.53 5.66
CA HIS A 109 6.87 7.61 6.40
C HIS A 109 8.03 7.73 5.44
N THR A 110 9.07 8.44 5.85
CA THR A 110 10.34 8.41 5.12
C THR A 110 11.09 7.13 5.46
N ALA A 111 11.79 6.63 4.48
CA ALA A 111 12.59 5.43 4.66
C ALA A 111 13.83 5.70 5.54
#